data_e977f7cd78451abc8e36ad5b6e326ba9
#
_entry.id   e977f7cd78451abc8e36ad5b6e326ba9
#
_cell.length_a   1.000
_cell.length_b   1.000
_cell.length_c   1.000
_cell.angle_alpha   90.00
_cell.angle_beta   90.00
_cell.angle_gamma   90.00
#
_symmetry.space_group_name_H-M   'P 1'
#
loop_
_entity.id
_entity.type
_entity.pdbx_description
1 polymer ?
#
loop_
_entity_poly.entity_id
_entity_poly.type
_entity_poly.pdbx_seq_one_letter_code
_entity_poly.pdbx_strand_id
1 'polypeptide(L)'
;MLKTLAAICLLYVAMQGAAHAACSAELAMTKGSDVSDVLSGKLQSKPDEASKMMSEMGDIMGTGAVTDQTCTKLDALMVRAKSL
;
A
#
# COMPACT_ATOMS: atom_id res chain seq x y z
N MET A 1 -18.84 -13.31 -29.49
CA MET A 1 -19.18 -12.51 -28.30
C MET A 1 -18.32 -12.80 -27.09
N LEU A 2 -18.12 -14.06 -26.73
CA LEU A 2 -17.26 -14.43 -25.59
C LEU A 2 -15.80 -13.98 -25.77
N LYS A 3 -15.27 -14.03 -27.00
CA LYS A 3 -13.89 -13.57 -27.30
C LYS A 3 -13.73 -12.07 -27.12
N THR A 4 -14.75 -11.28 -27.41
CA THR A 4 -14.73 -9.83 -27.26
C THR A 4 -14.73 -9.42 -25.80
N LEU A 5 -15.51 -10.11 -24.97
CA LEU A 5 -15.55 -9.87 -23.51
C LEU A 5 -14.22 -10.21 -22.85
N ALA A 6 -13.58 -11.30 -23.26
CA ALA A 6 -12.27 -11.67 -22.74
C ALA A 6 -11.20 -10.64 -23.08
N ALA A 7 -11.23 -10.08 -24.31
CA ALA A 7 -10.31 -9.05 -24.73
C ALA A 7 -10.50 -7.76 -23.92
N ILE A 8 -11.74 -7.38 -23.62
CA ILE A 8 -12.03 -6.19 -22.83
C ILE A 8 -11.54 -6.38 -21.40
N CYS A 9 -11.73 -7.55 -20.81
CA CYS A 9 -11.21 -7.85 -19.47
C CYS A 9 -9.69 -7.78 -19.40
N LEU A 10 -9.00 -8.28 -20.41
CA LEU A 10 -7.53 -8.20 -20.48
C LEU A 10 -7.04 -6.77 -20.58
N LEU A 11 -7.69 -5.95 -21.39
CA LEU A 11 -7.36 -4.52 -21.50
C LEU A 11 -7.61 -3.79 -20.19
N TYR A 12 -8.69 -4.11 -19.51
CA TYR A 12 -9.04 -3.50 -18.22
C TYR A 12 -7.99 -3.84 -17.15
N VAL A 13 -7.56 -5.08 -17.09
CA VAL A 13 -6.50 -5.51 -16.14
C VAL A 13 -5.17 -4.83 -16.46
N ALA A 14 -4.82 -4.68 -17.72
CA ALA A 14 -3.61 -3.99 -18.14
C ALA A 14 -3.66 -2.51 -17.76
N MET A 15 -4.82 -1.85 -17.91
CA MET A 15 -4.98 -0.46 -17.48
C MET A 15 -4.88 -0.30 -15.97
N GLN A 16 -5.42 -1.23 -15.20
CA GLN A 16 -5.27 -1.23 -13.74
C GLN A 16 -3.82 -1.42 -13.32
N GLY A 17 -3.08 -2.29 -13.99
CA GLY A 17 -1.66 -2.47 -13.74
C GLY A 17 -0.86 -1.21 -14.02
N ALA A 18 -1.17 -0.50 -15.10
CA ALA A 18 -0.54 0.77 -15.43
C ALA A 18 -0.91 1.87 -14.41
N ALA A 19 -2.17 1.90 -13.93
CA ALA A 19 -2.61 2.84 -12.91
C ALA A 19 -1.92 2.60 -11.57
N HIS A 20 -1.55 1.35 -11.25
CA HIS A 20 -0.79 1.02 -10.04
C HIS A 20 0.64 1.54 -10.06
N ALA A 21 1.20 1.80 -11.24
CA ALA A 21 2.54 2.34 -11.35
C ALA A 21 2.63 3.80 -10.90
N ALA A 22 1.51 4.52 -10.92
CA ALA A 22 1.48 5.93 -10.52
C ALA A 22 0.97 6.05 -9.09
N CYS A 23 1.88 6.38 -8.18
CA CYS A 23 1.53 6.64 -6.79
C CYS A 23 1.03 8.07 -6.65
N SER A 24 -0.19 8.24 -6.13
CA SER A 24 -0.76 9.55 -5.83
C SER A 24 -0.82 9.75 -4.32
N ALA A 25 -0.98 11.00 -3.88
CA ALA A 25 -1.15 11.32 -2.47
C ALA A 25 -2.36 10.58 -1.88
N GLU A 26 -3.45 10.52 -2.62
CA GLU A 26 -4.66 9.82 -2.21
C GLU A 26 -4.41 8.32 -2.03
N LEU A 27 -3.73 7.69 -2.97
CA LEU A 27 -3.39 6.28 -2.90
C LEU A 27 -2.44 6.00 -1.73
N ALA A 28 -1.45 6.86 -1.52
CA ALA A 28 -0.52 6.74 -0.41
C ALA A 28 -1.24 6.85 0.95
N MET A 29 -2.19 7.76 1.06
CA MET A 29 -3.01 7.90 2.27
C MET A 29 -3.85 6.66 2.54
N THR A 30 -4.46 6.08 1.51
CA THR A 30 -5.23 4.85 1.64
C THR A 30 -4.35 3.69 2.10
N LYS A 31 -3.18 3.53 1.49
CA LYS A 31 -2.22 2.49 1.88
C LYS A 31 -1.71 2.71 3.31
N GLY A 32 -1.40 3.95 3.67
CA GLY A 32 -0.97 4.30 5.02
C GLY A 32 -2.04 4.00 6.06
N SER A 33 -3.29 4.30 5.76
CA SER A 33 -4.42 4.00 6.63
C SER A 33 -4.58 2.49 6.84
N ASP A 34 -4.45 1.70 5.78
CA ASP A 34 -4.53 0.24 5.86
C ASP A 34 -3.40 -0.33 6.72
N VAL A 35 -2.18 0.16 6.54
CA VAL A 35 -1.03 -0.23 7.37
C VAL A 35 -1.28 0.11 8.83
N SER A 36 -1.80 1.31 9.09
CA SER A 36 -2.12 1.77 10.44
C SER A 36 -3.14 0.86 11.12
N ASP A 37 -4.18 0.44 10.40
CA ASP A 37 -5.21 -0.47 10.91
C ASP A 37 -4.61 -1.83 11.30
N VAL A 38 -3.76 -2.38 10.44
CA VAL A 38 -3.08 -3.66 10.71
C VAL A 38 -2.18 -3.52 11.93
N LEU A 39 -1.39 -2.45 12.01
CA LEU A 39 -0.48 -2.22 13.12
C LEU A 39 -1.22 -2.00 14.43
N SER A 40 -2.36 -1.32 14.40
CA SER A 40 -3.21 -1.15 15.59
C SER A 40 -3.65 -2.49 16.16
N GLY A 41 -3.99 -3.44 15.29
CA GLY A 41 -4.32 -4.80 15.70
C GLY A 41 -3.14 -5.58 16.27
N LYS A 42 -1.92 -5.20 15.92
CA LYS A 42 -0.69 -5.88 16.38
C LYS A 42 -0.08 -5.25 17.63
N LEU A 43 -0.55 -4.07 18.05
CA LEU A 43 0.00 -3.37 19.22
C LEU A 43 -0.09 -4.19 20.51
N GLN A 44 -1.10 -5.03 20.65
CA GLN A 44 -1.27 -5.84 21.84
C GLN A 44 -0.32 -7.04 21.88
N SER A 45 -0.06 -7.67 20.72
CA SER A 45 0.75 -8.88 20.64
C SER A 45 2.22 -8.58 20.34
N LYS A 46 2.49 -7.53 19.58
CA LYS A 46 3.84 -7.14 19.14
C LYS A 46 4.04 -5.63 19.28
N PRO A 47 3.97 -5.08 20.50
CA PRO A 47 3.96 -3.62 20.70
C PRO A 47 5.23 -2.93 20.19
N ASP A 48 6.40 -3.49 20.43
CA ASP A 48 7.67 -2.87 20.04
C ASP A 48 7.82 -2.82 18.52
N GLU A 49 7.50 -3.91 17.85
CA GLU A 49 7.62 -4.02 16.40
C GLU A 49 6.57 -3.15 15.70
N ALA A 50 5.34 -3.15 16.23
CA ALA A 50 4.27 -2.32 15.69
C ALA A 50 4.60 -0.84 15.83
N SER A 51 5.10 -0.41 16.98
CA SER A 51 5.51 0.98 17.21
C SER A 51 6.64 1.40 16.28
N LYS A 52 7.62 0.52 16.07
CA LYS A 52 8.72 0.77 15.15
C LYS A 52 8.24 0.94 13.72
N MET A 53 7.30 0.12 13.28
CA MET A 53 6.72 0.21 11.94
C MET A 53 5.87 1.47 11.79
N MET A 54 5.18 1.91 12.82
CA MET A 54 4.45 3.19 12.80
C MET A 54 5.40 4.37 12.62
N SER A 55 6.57 4.34 13.26
CA SER A 55 7.61 5.35 13.06
C SER A 55 8.13 5.33 11.63
N GLU A 56 8.39 4.14 11.08
CA GLU A 56 8.81 3.99 9.69
C GLU A 56 7.76 4.55 8.73
N MET A 57 6.48 4.28 8.98
CA MET A 57 5.38 4.82 8.19
C MET A 57 5.34 6.34 8.26
N GLY A 58 5.55 6.92 9.44
CA GLY A 58 5.64 8.36 9.61
C GLY A 58 6.77 8.96 8.80
N ASP A 59 7.93 8.32 8.78
CA ASP A 59 9.07 8.76 7.97
C ASP A 59 8.76 8.71 6.47
N ILE A 60 8.10 7.65 6.01
CA ILE A 60 7.72 7.49 4.61
C ILE A 60 6.75 8.59 4.19
N MET A 61 5.73 8.85 5.02
CA MET A 61 4.69 9.84 4.73
C MET A 61 5.16 11.27 4.96
N GLY A 62 6.17 11.47 5.81
CA GLY A 62 6.65 12.78 6.22
C GLY A 62 7.65 13.42 5.27
N THR A 63 8.04 12.77 4.17
CA THR A 63 9.02 13.31 3.23
C THR A 63 8.50 14.48 2.39
N GLY A 64 7.20 14.73 2.41
CA GLY A 64 6.59 15.85 1.69
C GLY A 64 6.29 15.60 0.23
N ALA A 65 7.00 14.69 -0.41
CA ALA A 65 6.78 14.33 -1.82
C ALA A 65 6.29 12.89 -1.93
N VAL A 66 5.18 12.70 -2.61
CA VAL A 66 4.64 11.36 -2.89
C VAL A 66 5.19 10.90 -4.23
N THR A 67 5.97 9.82 -4.20
CA THR A 67 6.57 9.21 -5.39
C THR A 67 6.14 7.75 -5.48
N ASP A 68 6.48 7.09 -6.60
CA ASP A 68 6.22 5.66 -6.75
C ASP A 68 6.88 4.85 -5.63
N GLN A 69 8.02 5.31 -5.14
CA GLN A 69 8.71 4.69 -4.02
C GLN A 69 7.90 4.76 -2.72
N THR A 70 7.13 5.82 -2.53
CA THR A 70 6.26 5.96 -1.35
C THR A 70 5.27 4.79 -1.28
N CYS A 71 4.58 4.51 -2.36
CA CYS A 71 3.64 3.39 -2.42
C CYS A 71 4.35 2.04 -2.29
N THR A 72 5.51 1.87 -2.92
CA THR A 72 6.31 0.65 -2.83
C THR A 72 6.72 0.37 -1.39
N LYS A 73 7.18 1.39 -0.67
CA LYS A 73 7.56 1.28 0.74
C LYS A 73 6.37 0.95 1.63
N LEU A 74 5.22 1.57 1.36
CA LEU A 74 4.00 1.28 2.11
C LEU A 74 3.51 -0.15 1.86
N ASP A 75 3.60 -0.65 0.64
CA ASP A 75 3.26 -2.03 0.32
C ASP A 75 4.18 -3.02 1.05
N ALA A 76 5.48 -2.73 1.06
CA ALA A 76 6.46 -3.55 1.78
C ALA A 76 6.19 -3.54 3.29
N LEU A 77 5.85 -2.39 3.83
CA LEU A 77 5.51 -2.24 5.24
C LEU A 77 4.24 -3.02 5.59
N MET A 78 3.25 -3.03 4.70
CA MET A 78 2.02 -3.80 4.88
C MET A 78 2.31 -5.30 4.96
N VAL A 79 3.17 -5.81 4.10
CA VAL A 79 3.58 -7.22 4.13
C VAL A 79 4.25 -7.56 5.46
N ARG A 80 5.15 -6.70 5.94
CA ARG A 80 5.82 -6.87 7.22
C ARG A 80 4.82 -6.81 8.39
N ALA A 81 3.88 -5.87 8.34
CA ALA A 81 2.87 -5.70 9.38
C ALA A 81 1.98 -6.94 9.49
N LYS A 82 1.56 -7.50 8.37
CA LYS A 82 0.75 -8.72 8.36
C LYS A 82 1.51 -9.94 8.87
N SER A 83 2.83 -9.92 8.76
CA SER A 83 3.69 -11.01 9.21
C SER A 83 3.93 -11.00 10.73
N LEU A 84 3.60 -9.92 11.40
CA LEU A 84 3.71 -9.86 12.86
C LEU A 84 2.68 -10.82 13.55
#